data_34493a50bb700af74432785f51986e2e
#
_entry.id   34493a50bb700af74432785f51986e2e
#
_cell.length_a   1.000
_cell.length_b   1.000
_cell.length_c   1.000
_cell.angle_alpha   90.00
_cell.angle_beta   90.00
_cell.angle_gamma   90.00
#
_symmetry.space_group_name_H-M   'P 1'
#
loop_
_entity.id
_entity.type
_entity.pdbx_description
1 polymer ?
#
loop_
_entity_poly.entity_id
_entity_poly.type
_entity_poly.pdbx_seq_one_letter_code
_entity_poly.pdbx_strand_id
1 'polypeptide(L)'
;MTAQQKVEARPKKWLIPLILLWLQEESSSYGYQIMERLEEEFGFEQIDPATVYRTLRQMENEGLCKSEWETFEHDGKANRMYAITVAGEAFLETWVEACEQYRRVTDTLSRVYKGR
;
A
#
# COMPACT_ATOMS: atom_id res chain seq x y z
N MET A 1 -26.99 16.22 -15.49
CA MET A 1 -26.45 15.32 -14.46
C MET A 1 -25.77 14.13 -15.10
N THR A 2 -24.61 13.85 -14.68
CA THR A 2 -23.97 12.64 -15.18
C THR A 2 -24.21 11.50 -14.20
N ALA A 3 -24.88 10.52 -14.67
CA ALA A 3 -25.10 9.31 -13.91
C ALA A 3 -23.90 8.38 -14.00
N GLN A 4 -22.88 8.81 -14.70
CA GLN A 4 -21.77 7.94 -15.06
C GLN A 4 -20.50 8.22 -14.25
N GLN A 5 -20.68 8.70 -13.05
CA GLN A 5 -19.52 8.94 -12.21
C GLN A 5 -18.86 7.63 -11.85
N LYS A 6 -17.61 7.49 -12.23
CA LYS A 6 -16.87 6.28 -11.98
C LYS A 6 -16.34 6.27 -10.56
N VAL A 7 -16.63 5.21 -9.83
CA VAL A 7 -16.10 5.04 -8.49
C VAL A 7 -14.76 4.32 -8.60
N GLU A 8 -13.74 4.95 -8.05
CA GLU A 8 -12.41 4.38 -8.09
C GLU A 8 -12.27 3.28 -7.04
N ALA A 9 -11.92 2.09 -7.50
CA ALA A 9 -11.79 0.93 -6.63
C ALA A 9 -10.43 0.85 -5.94
N ARG A 10 -9.44 1.60 -6.44
CA ARG A 10 -8.08 1.53 -5.90
C ARG A 10 -7.50 2.92 -5.68
N PRO A 11 -8.03 3.64 -4.68
CA PRO A 11 -7.52 4.98 -4.39
C PRO A 11 -6.08 4.94 -3.87
N LYS A 12 -5.35 6.03 -4.11
CA LYS A 12 -3.94 6.12 -3.72
C LYS A 12 -3.72 5.90 -2.23
N LYS A 13 -4.71 6.20 -1.40
CA LYS A 13 -4.57 6.01 0.04
C LYS A 13 -4.35 4.55 0.43
N TRP A 14 -4.65 3.60 -0.47
CA TRP A 14 -4.42 2.19 -0.21
C TRP A 14 -2.96 1.81 -0.34
N LEU A 15 -2.11 2.69 -0.89
CA LEU A 15 -0.70 2.38 -1.05
C LEU A 15 -0.02 2.08 0.29
N ILE A 16 -0.31 2.86 1.31
CA ILE A 16 0.34 2.68 2.60
C ILE A 16 0.09 1.29 3.19
N PRO A 17 -1.17 0.85 3.37
CA PRO A 17 -1.40 -0.48 3.93
C PRO A 17 -0.87 -1.61 3.05
N LEU A 18 -0.92 -1.45 1.72
CA LEU A 18 -0.40 -2.49 0.83
C LEU A 18 1.12 -2.59 0.92
N ILE A 19 1.80 -1.45 0.99
CA ILE A 19 3.26 -1.45 1.16
C ILE A 19 3.63 -2.06 2.52
N LEU A 20 2.91 -1.70 3.58
CA LEU A 20 3.16 -2.26 4.90
C LEU A 20 3.00 -3.77 4.92
N LEU A 21 1.95 -4.26 4.24
CA LEU A 21 1.73 -5.70 4.16
C LEU A 21 2.91 -6.41 3.51
N TRP A 22 3.41 -5.85 2.40
CA TRP A 22 4.56 -6.41 1.71
C TRP A 22 5.81 -6.40 2.59
N LEU A 23 6.05 -5.29 3.29
CA LEU A 23 7.21 -5.18 4.18
C LEU A 23 7.11 -6.16 5.35
N GLN A 24 5.91 -6.42 5.84
CA GLN A 24 5.72 -7.40 6.91
C GLN A 24 6.02 -8.82 6.43
N GLU A 25 5.59 -9.14 5.22
CA GLU A 25 5.83 -10.46 4.65
C GLU A 25 7.31 -10.71 4.36
N GLU A 26 7.99 -9.70 3.84
CA GLU A 26 9.37 -9.86 3.36
C GLU A 26 10.43 -9.47 4.40
N SER A 27 10.03 -8.91 5.52
CA SER A 27 10.92 -8.36 6.55
C SER A 27 11.66 -7.10 6.09
N SER A 28 12.13 -7.06 4.84
CA SER A 28 12.73 -5.87 4.25
C SER A 28 12.63 -5.96 2.74
N SER A 29 12.66 -4.80 2.08
CA SER A 29 12.51 -4.76 0.63
C SER A 29 13.08 -3.48 0.05
N TYR A 30 13.64 -3.60 -1.16
CA TYR A 30 14.04 -2.44 -1.93
C TYR A 30 12.82 -1.75 -2.53
N GLY A 31 12.95 -0.45 -2.81
CA GLY A 31 11.86 0.31 -3.40
C GLY A 31 11.36 -0.25 -4.71
N TYR A 32 12.28 -0.72 -5.57
CA TYR A 32 11.84 -1.26 -6.85
C TYR A 32 11.06 -2.56 -6.69
N GLN A 33 11.38 -3.35 -5.67
CA GLN A 33 10.63 -4.58 -5.39
C GLN A 33 9.22 -4.25 -4.91
N ILE A 34 9.09 -3.20 -4.12
CA ILE A 34 7.79 -2.72 -3.65
C ILE A 34 6.93 -2.35 -4.85
N MET A 35 7.50 -1.63 -5.82
CA MET A 35 6.77 -1.24 -7.02
C MET A 35 6.30 -2.44 -7.82
N GLU A 36 7.20 -3.42 -8.03
CA GLU A 36 6.85 -4.63 -8.76
C GLU A 36 5.69 -5.35 -8.10
N ARG A 37 5.72 -5.43 -6.77
CA ARG A 37 4.66 -6.11 -6.03
C ARG A 37 3.32 -5.40 -6.17
N LEU A 38 3.33 -4.08 -6.10
CA LEU A 38 2.11 -3.31 -6.27
C LEU A 38 1.49 -3.53 -7.64
N GLU A 39 2.31 -3.57 -8.67
CA GLU A 39 1.82 -3.79 -10.01
C GLU A 39 1.32 -5.21 -10.24
N GLU A 40 2.10 -6.19 -9.82
CA GLU A 40 1.80 -7.59 -10.12
C GLU A 40 0.67 -8.16 -9.28
N GLU A 41 0.68 -7.87 -7.99
CA GLU A 41 -0.25 -8.54 -7.09
C GLU A 41 -1.49 -7.72 -6.79
N PHE A 42 -1.34 -6.41 -6.68
CA PHE A 42 -2.48 -5.58 -6.27
C PHE A 42 -3.10 -4.83 -7.44
N GLY A 43 -2.60 -5.04 -8.65
CA GLY A 43 -3.21 -4.49 -9.85
C GLY A 43 -3.04 -2.99 -10.03
N PHE A 44 -2.03 -2.40 -9.45
CA PHE A 44 -1.73 -0.99 -9.64
C PHE A 44 -0.92 -0.82 -10.94
N GLU A 45 -1.61 -0.94 -12.06
CA GLU A 45 -0.97 -0.76 -13.35
C GLU A 45 -0.48 0.67 -13.53
N GLN A 46 0.69 0.82 -14.14
CA GLN A 46 1.27 2.12 -14.46
C GLN A 46 1.39 3.04 -13.25
N ILE A 47 1.73 2.45 -12.10
CA ILE A 47 1.91 3.27 -10.92
C ILE A 47 3.13 4.18 -11.12
N ASP A 48 2.95 5.44 -10.74
CA ASP A 48 4.01 6.42 -10.89
C ASP A 48 5.10 6.20 -9.83
N PRO A 49 6.35 5.96 -10.25
CA PRO A 49 7.43 5.78 -9.28
C PRO A 49 7.56 6.92 -8.28
N ALA A 50 7.36 8.16 -8.74
CA ALA A 50 7.44 9.31 -7.85
C ALA A 50 6.41 9.24 -6.73
N THR A 51 5.22 8.74 -7.05
CA THR A 51 4.16 8.58 -6.05
C THR A 51 4.55 7.56 -5.00
N VAL A 52 5.11 6.43 -5.43
CA VAL A 52 5.54 5.38 -4.49
C VAL A 52 6.64 5.88 -3.57
N TYR A 53 7.67 6.53 -4.13
CA TYR A 53 8.78 7.02 -3.31
C TYR A 53 8.36 8.15 -2.37
N ARG A 54 7.42 8.99 -2.81
CA ARG A 54 6.87 10.03 -1.95
C ARG A 54 6.08 9.41 -0.81
N THR A 55 5.32 8.37 -1.09
CA THR A 55 4.57 7.66 -0.07
C THR A 55 5.51 6.99 0.94
N LEU A 56 6.58 6.36 0.46
CA LEU A 56 7.58 5.75 1.34
C LEU A 56 8.23 6.79 2.25
N ARG A 57 8.53 7.97 1.71
CA ARG A 57 9.10 9.04 2.50
C ARG A 57 8.13 9.52 3.57
N GLN A 58 6.87 9.64 3.22
CA GLN A 58 5.83 9.99 4.17
C GLN A 58 5.71 8.95 5.28
N MET A 59 5.72 7.67 4.91
CA MET A 59 5.64 6.58 5.87
C MET A 59 6.81 6.60 6.83
N GLU A 60 8.00 6.87 6.32
CA GLU A 60 9.19 6.95 7.14
C GLU A 60 9.11 8.12 8.11
N ASN A 61 8.64 9.28 7.63
CA ASN A 61 8.45 10.46 8.46
C ASN A 61 7.43 10.21 9.58
N GLU A 62 6.45 9.38 9.32
CA GLU A 62 5.42 9.05 10.29
C GLU A 62 5.80 7.87 11.19
N GLY A 63 7.00 7.31 10.98
CA GLY A 63 7.50 6.23 11.80
C GLY A 63 6.93 4.85 11.48
N LEU A 64 6.27 4.70 10.35
CA LEU A 64 5.66 3.43 9.96
C LEU A 64 6.65 2.46 9.33
N CYS A 65 7.72 2.98 8.77
CA CYS A 65 8.82 2.18 8.24
C CYS A 65 10.12 2.93 8.47
N LYS A 66 11.22 2.20 8.27
CA LYS A 66 12.57 2.78 8.35
C LYS A 66 13.34 2.31 7.13
N SER A 67 14.40 3.02 6.79
CA SER A 67 15.21 2.64 5.65
C SER A 67 16.68 2.82 5.94
N GLU A 68 17.49 2.05 5.24
CA GLU A 68 18.95 2.13 5.31
C GLU A 68 19.52 2.03 3.91
N TRP A 69 20.61 2.73 3.67
CA TRP A 69 21.32 2.61 2.41
C TRP A 69 22.14 1.33 2.42
N GLU A 70 22.04 0.58 1.33
CA GLU A 70 22.90 -0.60 1.17
C GLU A 70 24.29 -0.14 0.74
N THR A 71 25.29 -0.91 1.18
CA THR A 71 26.68 -0.57 0.87
C THR A 71 27.11 -0.99 -0.52
N PHE A 72 26.38 -1.93 -1.13
CA PHE A 72 26.63 -2.31 -2.52
C PHE A 72 25.59 -1.69 -3.42
N GLU A 73 25.93 -1.56 -4.69
CA GLU A 73 25.07 -0.93 -5.67
C GLU A 73 24.39 -1.96 -6.57
N HIS A 74 23.16 -1.63 -6.97
CA HIS A 74 22.45 -2.37 -7.96
C HIS A 74 22.37 -1.50 -9.21
N ASP A 75 22.94 -1.99 -10.33
CA ASP A 75 23.01 -1.23 -11.58
C ASP A 75 23.73 0.11 -11.39
N GLY A 76 24.76 0.13 -10.58
CA GLY A 76 25.57 1.32 -10.38
C GLY A 76 24.92 2.37 -9.50
N LYS A 77 23.85 2.04 -8.80
CA LYS A 77 23.15 2.97 -7.92
C LYS A 77 22.98 2.38 -6.53
N ALA A 78 23.20 3.22 -5.53
CA ALA A 78 22.95 2.83 -4.16
C ALA A 78 21.45 2.63 -3.96
N ASN A 79 21.09 1.58 -3.26
CA ASN A 79 19.69 1.24 -3.01
C ASN A 79 19.32 1.40 -1.55
N ARG A 80 18.08 1.80 -1.33
CA ARG A 80 17.53 1.94 0.01
C ARG A 80 16.70 0.71 0.33
N MET A 81 16.97 0.11 1.49
CA MET A 81 16.24 -1.05 1.97
C MET A 81 15.26 -0.59 3.02
N TYR A 82 13.99 -0.92 2.82
CA TYR A 82 12.90 -0.51 3.72
C TYR A 82 12.47 -1.66 4.59
N ALA A 83 12.13 -1.37 5.84
CA ALA A 83 11.62 -2.36 6.77
C ALA A 83 10.47 -1.77 7.58
N ILE A 84 9.50 -2.60 7.95
CA ILE A 84 8.38 -2.15 8.75
C ILE A 84 8.82 -1.95 10.20
N THR A 85 8.20 -0.99 10.89
CA THR A 85 8.42 -0.76 12.30
C THR A 85 7.27 -1.36 13.11
N VAL A 86 7.43 -1.42 14.42
CA VAL A 86 6.36 -1.86 15.32
C VAL A 86 5.13 -0.95 15.13
N ALA A 87 5.34 0.35 14.99
CA ALA A 87 4.25 1.28 14.74
C ALA A 87 3.58 1.00 13.41
N GLY A 88 4.36 0.60 12.39
CA GLY A 88 3.81 0.22 11.09
C GLY A 88 2.95 -1.02 11.18
N GLU A 89 3.39 -2.00 11.95
CA GLU A 89 2.60 -3.22 12.14
C GLU A 89 1.25 -2.92 12.81
N ALA A 90 1.27 -2.08 13.85
CA ALA A 90 0.04 -1.69 14.53
C ALA A 90 -0.90 -0.92 13.60
N PHE A 91 -0.34 -0.05 12.79
CA PHE A 91 -1.13 0.73 11.84
C PHE A 91 -1.77 -0.17 10.77
N LEU A 92 -1.01 -1.15 10.28
CA LEU A 92 -1.54 -2.13 9.33
C LEU A 92 -2.71 -2.90 9.93
N GLU A 93 -2.59 -3.32 11.18
CA GLU A 93 -3.65 -4.04 11.86
C GLU A 93 -4.93 -3.20 11.93
N THR A 94 -4.79 -1.91 12.22
CA THR A 94 -5.92 -0.99 12.23
C THR A 94 -6.61 -0.92 10.87
N TRP A 95 -5.81 -0.89 9.80
CA TRP A 95 -6.33 -0.90 8.44
C TRP A 95 -7.11 -2.19 8.13
N VAL A 96 -6.58 -3.33 8.55
CA VAL A 96 -7.24 -4.61 8.31
C VAL A 96 -8.58 -4.66 9.04
N GLU A 97 -8.63 -4.17 10.28
CA GLU A 97 -9.88 -4.10 11.01
C GLU A 97 -10.91 -3.21 10.30
N ALA A 98 -10.45 -2.08 9.76
CA ALA A 98 -11.33 -1.19 9.01
C ALA A 98 -11.85 -1.89 7.74
N CYS A 99 -10.99 -2.68 7.08
CA CYS A 99 -11.41 -3.44 5.91
C CYS A 99 -12.52 -4.43 6.24
N GLU A 100 -12.45 -5.09 7.38
CA GLU A 100 -13.49 -6.02 7.79
C GLU A 100 -14.83 -5.33 8.00
N GLN A 101 -14.80 -4.12 8.58
CA GLN A 101 -16.01 -3.35 8.76
C GLN A 101 -16.57 -2.88 7.43
N TYR A 102 -15.71 -2.43 6.54
CA TYR A 102 -16.12 -2.01 5.19
C TYR A 102 -16.75 -3.17 4.43
N ARG A 103 -16.17 -4.34 4.56
CA ARG A 103 -16.72 -5.52 3.89
C ARG A 103 -18.16 -5.76 4.33
N ARG A 104 -18.43 -5.69 5.63
CA ARG A 104 -19.77 -5.88 6.14
C ARG A 104 -20.76 -4.85 5.61
N VAL A 105 -20.32 -3.60 5.60
CA VAL A 105 -21.16 -2.50 5.09
C VAL A 105 -21.44 -2.66 3.61
N THR A 106 -20.42 -2.93 2.82
CA THR A 106 -20.58 -3.06 1.37
C THR A 106 -21.39 -4.30 1.01
N ASP A 107 -21.19 -5.39 1.72
CA ASP A 107 -21.98 -6.61 1.50
C ASP A 107 -23.45 -6.36 1.82
N THR A 108 -23.72 -5.67 2.91
CA THR A 108 -25.09 -5.34 3.29
C THR A 108 -25.75 -4.44 2.26
N LEU A 109 -25.04 -3.42 1.82
CA LEU A 109 -25.55 -2.51 0.80
C LEU A 109 -25.94 -3.26 -0.47
N SER A 110 -25.03 -4.08 -0.96
CA SER A 110 -25.26 -4.85 -2.18
C SER A 110 -26.43 -5.81 -2.03
N ARG A 111 -26.47 -6.51 -0.91
CA ARG A 111 -27.53 -7.50 -0.66
C ARG A 111 -28.90 -6.85 -0.55
N VAL A 112 -28.99 -5.76 0.19
CA VAL A 112 -30.27 -5.07 0.36
C VAL A 112 -30.75 -4.49 -0.96
N TYR A 113 -29.85 -3.87 -1.71
CA TYR A 113 -30.21 -3.30 -3.01
C TYR A 113 -30.73 -4.38 -3.97
N LYS A 114 -30.01 -5.49 -4.07
CA LYS A 114 -30.39 -6.56 -5.00
C LYS A 114 -31.64 -7.31 -4.58
N GLY A 115 -31.99 -7.24 -3.31
CA GLY A 115 -33.17 -7.90 -2.79
C GLY A 115 -34.46 -7.16 -3.01
N ARG A 116 -34.42 -5.98 -3.62
CA ARG A 116 -35.62 -5.15 -3.84
C ARG A 116 -36.43 -5.54 -5.05
#